data_b6ce54d41175f8845def60f922db269d
#
_entry.id   b6ce54d41175f8845def60f922db269d
#
_cell.length_a   1.000
_cell.length_b   1.000
_cell.length_c   1.000
_cell.angle_alpha   90.00
_cell.angle_beta   90.00
_cell.angle_gamma   90.00
#
_symmetry.space_group_name_H-M   'P 1'
#
loop_
_entity.id
_entity.type
_entity.pdbx_description
1 polymer ?
#
loop_
_entity_poly.entity_id
_entity_poly.type
_entity_poly.pdbx_seq_one_letter_code
_entity_poly.pdbx_strand_id
1 'polypeptide(L)' 'LDLHGVKHEDVDEKVRRFLNFVELPCNIITGKSPEMKKIVADIVIEYGWQCRHPDGFNLGAFVVTEE' A
#
# COMPACT_ATOMS: atom_id res chain seq x y z
N LEU A 1 -6.71 1.68 4.00
CA LEU A 1 -5.69 1.69 5.06
C LEU A 1 -4.87 2.97 4.99
N ASP A 2 -4.82 3.70 6.06
CA ASP A 2 -4.06 4.95 6.15
C ASP A 2 -2.78 4.70 6.95
N LEU A 3 -1.64 4.83 6.30
CA LEU A 3 -0.33 4.65 6.93
C LEU A 3 0.32 5.98 7.31
N HIS A 4 -0.38 7.09 7.17
CA HIS A 4 0.15 8.40 7.53
C HIS A 4 0.53 8.40 9.02
N GLY A 5 1.77 8.77 9.33
CA GLY A 5 2.25 8.79 10.71
C GLY A 5 2.67 7.44 11.28
N VAL A 6 2.53 6.35 10.52
CA VAL A 6 2.99 5.03 10.96
C VAL A 6 4.50 4.92 10.76
N LYS A 7 5.19 4.36 11.72
CA LYS A 7 6.64 4.15 11.62
C LYS A 7 6.93 3.08 10.57
N HIS A 8 8.00 3.24 9.80
CA HIS A 8 8.37 2.29 8.76
C HIS A 8 8.54 0.87 9.29
N GLU A 9 9.04 0.72 10.51
CA GLU A 9 9.21 -0.59 11.13
C GLU A 9 7.88 -1.32 11.39
N ASP A 10 6.77 -0.58 11.46
CA ASP A 10 5.44 -1.14 11.72
C ASP A 10 4.62 -1.34 10.45
N VAL A 11 5.08 -0.79 9.33
CA VAL A 11 4.32 -0.81 8.07
C VAL A 11 4.15 -2.22 7.54
N ASP A 12 5.20 -3.03 7.56
CA ASP A 12 5.15 -4.40 7.04
C ASP A 12 4.01 -5.18 7.70
N GLU A 13 3.97 -5.21 9.02
CA GLU A 13 2.94 -5.93 9.75
C GLU A 13 1.55 -5.40 9.45
N LYS A 14 1.39 -4.07 9.45
CA LYS A 14 0.08 -3.47 9.23
C LYS A 14 -0.44 -3.74 7.83
N VAL A 15 0.41 -3.65 6.82
CA VAL A 15 0.02 -3.91 5.44
C VAL A 15 -0.34 -5.38 5.24
N ARG A 16 0.49 -6.28 5.76
CA ARG A 16 0.22 -7.72 5.62
C ARG A 16 -1.09 -8.11 6.30
N ARG A 17 -1.34 -7.59 7.49
CA ARG A 17 -2.58 -7.85 8.21
C ARG A 17 -3.79 -7.34 7.42
N PHE A 18 -3.68 -6.12 6.88
CA PHE A 18 -4.73 -5.53 6.06
C PHE A 18 -5.00 -6.37 4.81
N LEU A 19 -3.95 -6.74 4.08
CA LEU A 19 -4.09 -7.49 2.83
C LEU A 19 -4.64 -8.90 3.03
N ASN A 20 -4.44 -9.48 4.22
CA ASN A 20 -4.96 -10.82 4.51
C ASN A 20 -6.49 -10.85 4.63
N PHE A 21 -7.12 -9.71 4.90
CA PHE A 21 -8.55 -9.64 5.17
C PHE A 21 -9.31 -8.71 4.25
N VAL A 22 -8.63 -7.97 3.39
CA VAL A 22 -9.27 -6.98 2.53
C VAL A 22 -9.81 -7.62 1.25
N GLU A 23 -10.87 -7.04 0.72
CA GLU A 23 -11.36 -7.36 -0.62
C GLU A 23 -10.75 -6.39 -1.62
N LEU A 24 -10.31 -6.90 -2.76
CA LEU A 24 -9.75 -6.07 -3.81
C LEU A 24 -10.85 -5.56 -4.75
N PRO A 25 -10.72 -4.38 -5.31
CA PRO A 25 -9.59 -3.45 -5.12
C PRO A 25 -9.65 -2.73 -3.79
N CYS A 26 -8.51 -2.32 -3.28
CA CYS A 26 -8.45 -1.57 -2.02
C CYS A 26 -7.47 -0.41 -2.12
N ASN A 27 -7.55 0.52 -1.17
CA ASN A 27 -6.70 1.70 -1.14
C ASN A 27 -5.76 1.66 0.06
N ILE A 28 -4.52 2.07 -0.14
CA ILE A 28 -3.54 2.25 0.93
C ILE A 28 -2.96 3.65 0.81
N ILE A 29 -3.11 4.45 1.85
CA ILE A 29 -2.58 5.82 1.88
C ILE A 29 -1.18 5.76 2.51
N THR A 30 -0.17 6.12 1.73
CA THR A 30 1.23 6.08 2.16
C THR A 30 1.81 7.44 2.49
N GLY A 31 1.13 8.51 2.09
CA GLY A 31 1.75 9.82 2.05
C GLY A 31 2.77 9.87 0.91
N LYS A 32 3.63 10.89 0.92
CA LYS A 32 4.60 11.09 -0.15
C LYS A 32 5.98 10.48 0.13
N SER A 33 6.11 9.64 1.15
CA SER A 33 7.38 9.01 1.49
C SER A 33 7.77 7.95 0.46
N PRO A 34 8.90 8.09 -0.23
CA PRO A 34 9.36 7.07 -1.18
C PRO A 34 9.65 5.74 -0.49
N GLU A 35 10.18 5.77 0.74
CA GLU A 35 10.47 4.56 1.50
C GLU A 35 9.20 3.80 1.84
N MET A 36 8.16 4.50 2.31
CA MET A 36 6.87 3.90 2.63
C MET A 36 6.26 3.27 1.38
N LYS A 37 6.29 3.97 0.25
CA LYS A 37 5.76 3.46 -1.01
C LYS A 37 6.47 2.20 -1.44
N LYS A 38 7.80 2.16 -1.30
CA LYS A 38 8.58 0.99 -1.65
C LYS A 38 8.21 -0.21 -0.78
N ILE A 39 8.09 -0.02 0.52
CA ILE A 39 7.71 -1.08 1.45
C ILE A 39 6.36 -1.66 1.04
N VAL A 40 5.38 -0.80 0.82
CA VAL A 40 4.02 -1.22 0.46
C VAL A 40 4.02 -1.96 -0.89
N ALA A 41 4.69 -1.39 -1.89
CA ALA A 41 4.73 -2.02 -3.21
C ALA A 41 5.39 -3.39 -3.18
N ASP A 42 6.49 -3.54 -2.46
CA ASP A 42 7.18 -4.83 -2.33
C ASP A 42 6.27 -5.88 -1.70
N ILE A 43 5.51 -5.52 -0.68
CA ILE A 43 4.59 -6.45 -0.02
C ILE A 43 3.46 -6.85 -0.97
N VAL A 44 2.88 -5.89 -1.67
CA VAL A 44 1.79 -6.17 -2.62
C VAL A 44 2.26 -7.11 -3.72
N ILE A 45 3.47 -6.92 -4.22
CA ILE A 45 4.05 -7.79 -5.23
C ILE A 45 4.25 -9.21 -4.70
N GLU A 46 4.66 -9.35 -3.43
CA GLU A 46 4.75 -10.68 -2.81
C GLU A 46 3.42 -11.42 -2.81
N TYR A 47 2.32 -10.70 -2.70
CA TYR A 47 0.97 -11.29 -2.74
C TYR A 47 0.52 -11.61 -4.17
N GLY A 48 1.32 -11.27 -5.17
CA GLY A 48 0.96 -11.46 -6.57
C GLY A 48 -0.01 -10.43 -7.11
N TRP A 49 -0.13 -9.31 -6.43
CA TRP A 49 -1.03 -8.22 -6.80
C TRP A 49 -0.26 -7.03 -7.35
N GLN A 50 -0.97 -6.00 -7.78
CA GLN A 50 -0.38 -4.79 -8.35
C GLN A 50 -0.79 -3.56 -7.56
N CYS A 51 0.12 -2.57 -7.51
CA CYS A 51 -0.13 -1.26 -6.96
C CYS A 51 -0.20 -0.24 -8.09
N ARG A 52 -1.21 0.64 -8.03
CA ARG A 52 -1.33 1.76 -8.97
C ARG A 52 -1.66 3.02 -8.18
N HIS A 53 -1.30 4.18 -8.72
CA HIS A 53 -1.82 5.43 -8.18
C HIS A 53 -3.29 5.58 -8.58
N PRO A 54 -4.16 6.09 -7.69
CA PRO A 54 -5.59 6.26 -7.99
C PRO A 54 -5.83 7.13 -9.22
N ASP A 55 -4.98 8.14 -9.41
CA ASP A 55 -4.96 8.97 -10.60
C ASP A 55 -3.54 9.51 -10.77
N GLY A 56 -3.27 10.24 -11.83
CA GLY A 56 -1.94 10.72 -12.12
C GLY A 56 -1.42 11.78 -11.15
N PHE A 57 -2.25 12.29 -10.26
CA PHE A 57 -1.91 13.39 -9.35
C PHE A 57 -1.82 12.98 -7.90
N ASN A 58 -2.51 11.92 -7.51
CA ASN A 58 -2.51 11.48 -6.12
C ASN A 58 -1.38 10.50 -5.86
N LEU A 59 -0.19 11.05 -5.61
CA LEU A 59 1.02 10.26 -5.38
C LEU A 59 1.16 9.77 -3.94
N GLY A 60 0.21 10.13 -3.06
CA GLY A 60 0.24 9.74 -1.66
C GLY A 60 -0.54 8.48 -1.34
N ALA A 61 -1.06 7.80 -2.35
CA ALA A 61 -1.88 6.60 -2.14
C ALA A 61 -1.66 5.58 -3.25
N PHE A 62 -2.01 4.32 -2.95
CA PHE A 62 -2.04 3.24 -3.94
C PHE A 62 -3.41 2.61 -3.99
N VAL A 63 -3.81 2.19 -5.19
CA VAL A 63 -4.91 1.25 -5.38
C VAL A 63 -4.27 -0.11 -5.61
N VAL A 64 -4.67 -1.10 -4.83
CA VAL A 64 -4.18 -2.48 -4.95
C VAL A 64 -5.21 -3.29 -5.74
N THR A 65 -4.76 -3.97 -6.77
CA THR A 65 -5.63 -4.76 -7.65
C THR A 65 -5.00 -6.13 -7.88
N GLU A 66 -5.81 -7.08 -8.36
CA GLU A 66 -5.30 -8.41 -8.70
C GLU A 66 -4.50 -8.39 -10.00
N GLU A 67 -4.74 -7.37 -10.81
CA GLU A 67 -4.04 -7.19 -12.09
C GLU A 67 -3.86 -5.73 -12.42
#